data_84356acb0da6c65b8174fa1cc5515eee
#
_entry.id   84356acb0da6c65b8174fa1cc5515eee
#
_cell.length_a   1.000
_cell.length_b   1.000
_cell.length_c   1.000
_cell.angle_alpha   90.00
_cell.angle_beta   90.00
_cell.angle_gamma   90.00
#
_symmetry.space_group_name_H-M   'P 1'
#
loop_
_entity.id
_entity.type
_entity.pdbx_description
1 polymer ?
#
loop_
_entity_poly.entity_id
_entity_poly.type
_entity_poly.pdbx_seq_one_letter_code
_entity_poly.pdbx_strand_id
1 'polypeptide(L)'
;MAKTNIKPIMPSLREKKRYLAFEAITNSQIDFKKAKEDISNAFIDLHGTLGTSKIAPMFLENKWNNASKTGIIKIGHKHVDDMKAAFAIAGSDKIIYKSLGVSGILKKAESKFIKKSG
;
A
#
# COMPACT_ATOMS: atom_id res chain seq x y z
N MET A 1 -8.33 -3.91 -40.67
CA MET A 1 -8.03 -3.73 -40.00
C MET A 1 -7.76 -3.75 -39.30
N ALA A 2 -7.66 -3.96 -39.27
CA ALA A 2 -7.33 -3.73 -38.44
C ALA A 2 -6.91 -3.98 -37.77
N LYS A 3 -6.65 -4.11 -37.63
CA LYS A 3 -6.17 -4.07 -36.76
C LYS A 3 -5.89 -3.69 -35.99
N THR A 4 -5.89 -3.48 -36.08
CA THR A 4 -5.51 -2.99 -35.28
C THR A 4 -5.30 -3.11 -34.46
N ASN A 5 -5.28 -3.23 -34.56
CA ASN A 5 -4.97 -3.13 -33.66
C ASN A 5 -4.83 -2.89 -32.69
N ILE A 6 -5.43 -3.00 -32.98
CA ILE A 6 -5.17 -2.67 -31.86
C ILE A 6 -4.16 -2.97 -31.09
N LYS A 7 -3.75 -2.34 -31.15
CA LYS A 7 -2.62 -2.60 -30.58
C LYS A 7 -2.71 -2.70 -29.18
N PRO A 8 -2.16 -3.65 -28.70
CA PRO A 8 -2.19 -3.82 -27.29
C PRO A 8 -1.72 -2.58 -26.59
N ILE A 9 -2.02 -2.50 -25.36
CA ILE A 9 -1.65 -1.37 -24.55
C ILE A 9 -0.16 -1.17 -24.63
N MET A 10 0.25 0.02 -24.95
CA MET A 10 1.65 0.37 -24.96
C MET A 10 2.21 0.24 -23.55
N PRO A 11 3.41 -0.30 -23.40
CA PRO A 11 4.00 -0.38 -22.06
C PRO A 11 4.06 0.97 -21.34
N SER A 12 4.29 2.04 -22.09
CA SER A 12 4.34 3.37 -21.50
C SER A 12 2.99 3.83 -20.95
N LEU A 13 1.90 3.19 -21.34
CA LEU A 13 0.57 3.54 -20.86
C LEU A 13 0.15 2.72 -19.66
N ARG A 14 0.91 1.69 -19.33
CA ARG A 14 0.62 0.90 -18.15
C ARG A 14 1.01 1.67 -16.91
N GLU A 15 0.17 1.57 -15.92
CA GLU A 15 0.46 2.18 -14.64
C GLU A 15 1.62 1.47 -13.98
N LYS A 16 2.64 2.23 -13.61
CA LYS A 16 3.77 1.66 -12.90
C LYS A 16 3.38 1.42 -11.46
N LYS A 17 3.83 0.31 -10.91
CA LYS A 17 3.55 -0.03 -9.53
C LYS A 17 4.68 0.44 -8.63
N ARG A 18 4.32 0.77 -7.40
CA ARG A 18 5.27 1.15 -6.37
C ARG A 18 5.00 0.33 -5.12
N TYR A 19 6.02 0.17 -4.33
CA TYR A 19 5.94 -0.55 -3.06
C TYR A 19 6.07 0.48 -1.95
N LEU A 20 4.98 0.67 -1.23
CA LEU A 20 4.90 1.65 -0.16
C LEU A 20 5.03 0.93 1.16
N ALA A 21 6.11 1.22 1.89
CA ALA A 21 6.34 0.63 3.21
C ALA A 21 5.65 1.49 4.25
N PHE A 22 5.05 0.85 5.24
CA PHE A 22 4.35 1.57 6.31
C PHE A 22 4.59 0.87 7.65
N GLU A 23 4.30 1.60 8.70
CA GLU A 23 4.45 1.11 10.07
C GLU A 23 3.21 1.47 10.87
N ALA A 24 2.78 0.54 11.71
CA ALA A 24 1.74 0.81 12.70
C ALA A 24 2.41 1.14 14.03
N ILE A 25 2.17 2.35 14.51
CA ILE A 25 2.76 2.80 15.77
C ILE A 25 1.71 2.62 16.85
N THR A 26 1.93 1.64 17.72
CA THR A 26 0.97 1.32 18.77
C THR A 26 1.67 0.50 19.86
N ASN A 27 1.12 0.57 21.07
CA ASN A 27 1.60 -0.26 22.17
C ASN A 27 0.89 -1.61 22.20
N SER A 28 -0.15 -1.78 21.41
CA SER A 28 -0.93 -3.01 21.38
C SER A 28 -0.38 -3.98 20.34
N GLN A 29 -0.76 -5.23 20.47
CA GLN A 29 -0.50 -6.19 19.42
C GLN A 29 -1.37 -5.86 18.22
N ILE A 30 -0.78 -5.95 17.05
CA ILE A 30 -1.53 -5.73 15.82
C ILE A 30 -1.03 -6.73 14.78
N ASP A 31 -1.95 -7.37 14.07
CA ASP A 31 -1.61 -8.30 13.03
C ASP A 31 -1.88 -7.71 11.66
N PHE A 32 -1.51 -8.45 10.62
CA PHE A 32 -1.68 -8.00 9.25
C PHE A 32 -3.15 -7.71 8.93
N LYS A 33 -4.05 -8.58 9.41
CA LYS A 33 -5.48 -8.44 9.11
C LYS A 33 -6.03 -7.13 9.64
N LYS A 34 -5.67 -6.79 10.88
CA LYS A 34 -6.13 -5.56 11.49
C LYS A 34 -5.63 -4.34 10.74
N ALA A 35 -4.34 -4.33 10.42
CA ALA A 35 -3.76 -3.22 9.68
C ALA A 35 -4.40 -3.08 8.31
N LYS A 36 -4.59 -4.19 7.61
CA LYS A 36 -5.22 -4.18 6.31
C LYS A 36 -6.64 -3.65 6.38
N GLU A 37 -7.41 -4.08 7.37
CA GLU A 37 -8.79 -3.63 7.52
C GLU A 37 -8.87 -2.13 7.78
N ASP A 38 -8.05 -1.65 8.70
CA ASP A 38 -8.05 -0.22 9.06
C ASP A 38 -7.72 0.65 7.85
N ILE A 39 -6.66 0.29 7.15
CA ILE A 39 -6.20 1.08 6.01
C ILE A 39 -7.17 0.95 4.83
N SER A 40 -7.68 -0.25 4.59
CA SER A 40 -8.64 -0.47 3.50
C SER A 40 -9.92 0.32 3.72
N ASN A 41 -10.43 0.33 4.94
CA ASN A 41 -11.64 1.08 5.26
C ASN A 41 -11.42 2.58 5.06
N ALA A 42 -10.27 3.09 5.47
CA ALA A 42 -9.94 4.49 5.27
C ALA A 42 -9.83 4.83 3.78
N PHE A 43 -9.24 3.93 3.01
CA PHE A 43 -9.10 4.15 1.57
C PHE A 43 -10.46 4.16 0.88
N ILE A 44 -11.35 3.26 1.29
CA ILE A 44 -12.71 3.22 0.76
C ILE A 44 -13.47 4.49 1.14
N ASP A 45 -13.27 4.98 2.35
CA ASP A 45 -13.91 6.23 2.79
C ASP A 45 -13.50 7.41 1.90
N LEU A 46 -12.24 7.42 1.46
CA LEU A 46 -11.74 8.51 0.63
C LEU A 46 -12.15 8.37 -0.84
N HIS A 47 -12.17 7.16 -1.36
CA HIS A 47 -12.32 6.93 -2.79
C HIS A 47 -13.60 6.21 -3.19
N GLY A 48 -14.38 5.74 -2.22
CA GLY A 48 -15.55 4.93 -2.49
C GLY A 48 -15.19 3.53 -2.92
N THR A 49 -16.18 2.67 -2.94
CA THR A 49 -15.99 1.27 -3.29
C THR A 49 -15.52 1.11 -4.73
N LEU A 50 -16.14 1.85 -5.65
CA LEU A 50 -15.80 1.75 -7.06
C LEU A 50 -14.40 2.30 -7.32
N GLY A 51 -14.05 3.43 -6.73
CA GLY A 51 -12.71 4.00 -6.89
C GLY A 51 -11.64 3.08 -6.34
N THR A 52 -11.90 2.49 -5.18
CA THR A 52 -10.95 1.55 -4.58
C THR A 52 -10.77 0.31 -5.45
N SER A 53 -11.85 -0.20 -6.05
CA SER A 53 -11.76 -1.33 -6.96
C SER A 53 -10.89 -1.02 -8.16
N LYS A 54 -10.98 0.17 -8.71
CA LYS A 54 -10.19 0.56 -9.86
C LYS A 54 -8.72 0.70 -9.53
N ILE A 55 -8.42 1.26 -8.36
CA ILE A 55 -7.03 1.45 -7.90
C ILE A 55 -6.45 0.12 -7.46
N ALA A 56 -7.25 -0.70 -6.79
CA ALA A 56 -6.89 -2.06 -6.37
C ALA A 56 -5.54 -2.14 -5.65
N PRO A 57 -5.40 -1.43 -4.53
CA PRO A 57 -4.16 -1.55 -3.76
C PRO A 57 -4.00 -2.97 -3.24
N MET A 58 -2.78 -3.47 -3.26
CA MET A 58 -2.49 -4.84 -2.86
C MET A 58 -1.63 -4.86 -1.60
N PHE A 59 -2.19 -5.38 -0.53
CA PHE A 59 -1.44 -5.54 0.72
C PHE A 59 -0.68 -6.86 0.68
N LEU A 60 0.63 -6.81 0.91
CA LEU A 60 1.48 -7.98 0.79
C LEU A 60 1.60 -8.68 2.14
N GLU A 61 0.77 -9.68 2.34
CA GLU A 61 0.72 -10.37 3.64
C GLU A 61 2.06 -11.00 4.01
N ASN A 62 2.74 -11.57 3.04
CA ASN A 62 4.02 -12.24 3.30
C ASN A 62 5.15 -11.27 3.64
N LYS A 63 4.89 -9.97 3.51
CA LYS A 63 5.89 -8.95 3.87
C LYS A 63 5.56 -8.25 5.19
N TRP A 64 4.51 -8.69 5.85
CA TRP A 64 4.16 -8.13 7.15
C TRP A 64 5.09 -8.69 8.22
N ASN A 65 5.57 -7.80 9.10
CA ASN A 65 6.42 -8.19 10.23
C ASN A 65 5.70 -7.83 11.52
N ASN A 66 5.31 -8.85 12.30
CA ASN A 66 4.58 -8.64 13.56
C ASN A 66 5.44 -7.94 14.61
N ALA A 67 6.74 -8.18 14.61
CA ALA A 67 7.60 -7.61 15.63
C ALA A 67 7.78 -6.12 15.43
N SER A 68 8.04 -5.69 14.21
CA SER A 68 8.23 -4.26 13.92
C SER A 68 6.93 -3.57 13.53
N LYS A 69 5.86 -4.33 13.31
CA LYS A 69 4.55 -3.83 12.91
C LYS A 69 4.64 -3.04 11.61
N THR A 70 5.39 -3.57 10.67
CA THR A 70 5.62 -2.94 9.38
C THR A 70 5.09 -3.82 8.25
N GLY A 71 4.73 -3.19 7.14
CA GLY A 71 4.22 -3.92 6.00
C GLY A 71 4.47 -3.16 4.71
N ILE A 72 4.06 -3.77 3.62
CA ILE A 72 4.23 -3.18 2.29
C ILE A 72 2.93 -3.27 1.52
N ILE A 73 2.58 -2.19 0.84
CA ILE A 73 1.43 -2.12 -0.05
C ILE A 73 1.94 -1.87 -1.47
N LYS A 74 1.48 -2.68 -2.41
CA LYS A 74 1.78 -2.49 -3.82
C LYS A 74 0.64 -1.68 -4.43
N ILE A 75 0.95 -0.55 -5.04
CA ILE A 75 -0.07 0.35 -5.55
C ILE A 75 0.49 1.11 -6.76
N GLY A 76 -0.39 1.54 -7.65
CA GLY A 76 0.02 2.35 -8.79
C GLY A 76 0.69 3.63 -8.36
N HIS A 77 1.71 4.04 -9.11
CA HIS A 77 2.51 5.22 -8.70
C HIS A 77 1.67 6.49 -8.57
N LYS A 78 0.58 6.58 -9.32
CA LYS A 78 -0.29 7.76 -9.27
C LYS A 78 -1.11 7.85 -7.98
N HIS A 79 -1.20 6.74 -7.25
CA HIS A 79 -2.08 6.66 -6.09
C HIS A 79 -1.32 6.52 -4.77
N VAL A 80 -0.01 6.71 -4.79
CA VAL A 80 0.80 6.62 -3.57
C VAL A 80 0.35 7.68 -2.57
N ASP A 81 0.15 8.92 -3.03
CA ASP A 81 -0.28 9.99 -2.13
C ASP A 81 -1.69 9.75 -1.60
N ASP A 82 -2.55 9.12 -2.41
CA ASP A 82 -3.88 8.75 -1.96
C ASP A 82 -3.80 7.75 -0.80
N MET A 83 -2.89 6.79 -0.89
CA MET A 83 -2.71 5.82 0.18
C MET A 83 -2.12 6.47 1.43
N LYS A 84 -1.20 7.41 1.25
CA LYS A 84 -0.66 8.16 2.40
C LYS A 84 -1.75 8.95 3.11
N ALA A 85 -2.69 9.51 2.35
CA ALA A 85 -3.84 10.19 2.94
C ALA A 85 -4.70 9.23 3.73
N ALA A 86 -4.88 8.00 3.23
CA ALA A 86 -5.63 6.98 3.95
C ALA A 86 -4.97 6.62 5.27
N PHE A 87 -3.63 6.59 5.33
CA PHE A 87 -2.94 6.34 6.59
C PHE A 87 -3.30 7.38 7.65
N ALA A 88 -3.44 8.64 7.25
CA ALA A 88 -3.77 9.70 8.19
C ALA A 88 -5.17 9.51 8.79
N ILE A 89 -6.07 8.90 8.04
CA ILE A 89 -7.45 8.66 8.48
C ILE A 89 -7.58 7.33 9.22
N ALA A 90 -6.80 6.33 8.82
CA ALA A 90 -6.93 4.97 9.33
C ALA A 90 -6.59 4.87 10.81
N GLY A 91 -5.81 5.81 11.33
CA GLY A 91 -5.38 5.78 12.72
C GLY A 91 -6.52 6.06 13.69
N SER A 92 -6.22 5.82 14.95
CA SER A 92 -7.13 6.07 16.05
C SER A 92 -6.32 6.59 17.22
N ASP A 93 -6.96 6.72 18.39
CA ASP A 93 -6.26 7.14 19.59
C ASP A 93 -5.11 6.20 19.94
N LYS A 94 -5.23 4.94 19.55
CA LYS A 94 -4.29 3.90 19.97
C LYS A 94 -3.32 3.47 18.88
N ILE A 95 -3.60 3.78 17.62
CA ILE A 95 -2.81 3.31 16.49
C ILE A 95 -2.60 4.45 15.50
N ILE A 96 -1.35 4.67 15.13
CA ILE A 96 -1.00 5.63 14.08
C ILE A 96 -0.33 4.87 12.95
N TYR A 97 -0.80 5.06 11.73
CA TYR A 97 -0.17 4.46 10.56
C TYR A 97 0.70 5.50 9.89
N LYS A 98 1.94 5.12 9.63
CA LYS A 98 2.95 6.04 9.10
C LYS A 98 3.59 5.43 7.87
N SER A 99 3.75 6.24 6.82
CA SER A 99 4.51 5.78 5.65
C SER A 99 5.99 5.88 5.95
N LEU A 100 6.73 4.84 5.59
CA LEU A 100 8.17 4.80 5.79
C LEU A 100 8.93 5.21 4.53
N GLY A 101 8.40 4.86 3.37
CA GLY A 101 9.02 5.22 2.12
C GLY A 101 8.45 4.42 0.97
N VAL A 102 8.88 4.78 -0.23
CA VAL A 102 8.35 4.22 -1.48
C VAL A 102 9.52 3.77 -2.34
N SER A 103 9.37 2.62 -2.99
CA SER A 103 10.35 2.16 -3.95
C SER A 103 9.65 1.48 -5.12
N GLY A 104 10.27 1.52 -6.29
CA GLY A 104 9.78 0.77 -7.44
C GLY A 104 10.17 -0.69 -7.42
N ILE A 105 11.03 -1.08 -6.48
CA ILE A 105 11.54 -2.44 -6.40
C ILE A 105 11.30 -2.97 -5.00
N LEU A 106 10.64 -4.14 -4.91
CA LEU A 106 10.24 -4.71 -3.63
C LEU A 106 11.42 -4.96 -2.70
N LYS A 107 12.49 -5.53 -3.21
CA LYS A 107 13.67 -5.81 -2.37
C LYS A 107 14.25 -4.54 -1.78
N LYS A 108 14.25 -3.45 -2.53
CA LYS A 108 14.74 -2.18 -2.03
C LYS A 108 13.82 -1.61 -0.96
N ALA A 109 12.51 -1.76 -1.14
CA ALA A 109 11.56 -1.32 -0.12
C ALA A 109 11.79 -2.07 1.18
N GLU A 110 11.98 -3.38 1.09
CA GLU A 110 12.24 -4.19 2.28
C GLU A 110 13.54 -3.79 2.96
N SER A 111 14.62 -3.65 2.20
CA SER A 111 15.92 -3.41 2.81
C SER A 111 16.06 -2.00 3.36
N LYS A 112 15.40 -1.03 2.75
CA LYS A 112 15.52 0.36 3.18
C LYS A 112 14.57 0.73 4.29
N PHE A 113 13.35 0.22 4.25
CA PHE A 113 12.29 0.74 5.09
C PHE A 113 11.77 -0.24 6.12
N ILE A 114 11.90 -1.52 5.89
CA ILE A 114 11.43 -2.52 6.83
C ILE A 114 12.61 -2.98 7.66
N LYS A 115 12.61 -2.63 8.92
CA LYS A 115 13.65 -3.10 9.83
C LYS A 115 13.36 -4.54 10.19
N LYS A 116 14.36 -5.39 10.03
CA LYS A 116 14.22 -6.75 10.48
C LYS A 116 14.40 -6.75 11.98
N SER A 117 13.50 -7.42 12.67
CA SER A 117 13.61 -7.53 14.10
C SER A 117 14.80 -8.43 14.44
N GLY A 118 15.59 -7.99 15.32
CA GLY A 118 16.75 -8.76 15.78
C GLY A 118 17.91 -8.52 14.96
#